data_5c717ff42a880ec633141136e47d4249
#
_entry.id   5c717ff42a880ec633141136e47d4249
#
_cell.length_a   1.000
_cell.length_b   1.000
_cell.length_c   1.000
_cell.angle_alpha   90.00
_cell.angle_beta   90.00
_cell.angle_gamma   90.00
#
_symmetry.space_group_name_H-M   'P 1'
#
loop_
_entity.id
_entity.type
_entity.pdbx_description
1 polymer ?
#
loop_
_entity_poly.entity_id
_entity_poly.type
_entity_poly.pdbx_seq_one_letter_code
_entity_poly.pdbx_strand_id
1 'polypeptide(L)'
;MDYLAKIYITLKPAVNDPQGVTVLGALKNLGFNTPVDVRVGKYLEVSLGAESEEAAENQVDDMCKKLLANMVIEQYRFDLEEVPGH
;
A
#
# COMPACT_ATOMS: atom_id res chain seq x y z
N MET A 1 -13.29 17.19 10.29
CA MET A 1 -11.81 17.26 10.27
C MET A 1 -11.32 16.52 9.03
N ASP A 2 -10.24 16.98 8.49
CA ASP A 2 -9.69 16.41 7.26
C ASP A 2 -8.49 15.55 7.58
N TYR A 3 -8.41 14.43 6.87
CA TYR A 3 -7.34 13.44 7.05
C TYR A 3 -6.74 13.05 5.72
N LEU A 4 -5.47 12.70 5.73
CA LEU A 4 -4.79 12.07 4.62
C LEU A 4 -4.44 10.65 5.02
N ALA A 5 -4.95 9.68 4.28
CA ALA A 5 -4.61 8.27 4.45
C ALA A 5 -3.54 7.88 3.45
N LYS A 6 -2.42 7.40 3.94
CA LYS A 6 -1.32 6.86 3.13
C LYS A 6 -1.42 5.34 3.20
N ILE A 7 -1.76 4.72 2.09
CA ILE A 7 -2.13 3.31 2.04
C ILE A 7 -1.09 2.53 1.25
N TYR A 8 -0.57 1.48 1.86
CA TYR A 8 0.45 0.60 1.27
C TYR A 8 -0.17 -0.76 1.03
N ILE A 9 -0.21 -1.19 -0.22
CA ILE A 9 -0.81 -2.47 -0.62
C ILE A 9 0.27 -3.32 -1.28
N THR A 10 0.50 -4.50 -0.72
CA THR A 10 1.52 -5.42 -1.21
C THR A 10 0.93 -6.81 -1.35
N LEU A 11 1.57 -7.65 -2.15
CA LEU A 11 1.21 -9.06 -2.22
C LEU A 11 1.53 -9.76 -0.91
N LYS A 12 0.70 -10.72 -0.53
CA LYS A 12 1.01 -11.58 0.63
C LYS A 12 2.32 -12.31 0.38
N PRO A 13 3.12 -12.58 1.43
CA PRO A 13 4.46 -13.18 1.25
C PRO A 13 4.47 -14.47 0.45
N ALA A 14 3.44 -15.30 0.56
CA ALA A 14 3.35 -16.58 -0.14
C ALA A 14 2.95 -16.45 -1.62
N VAL A 15 2.53 -15.26 -2.05
CA VAL A 15 2.07 -15.04 -3.43
C VAL A 15 3.27 -14.69 -4.30
N ASN A 16 3.38 -15.34 -5.47
CA ASN A 16 4.42 -15.06 -6.43
C ASN A 16 4.25 -13.66 -7.02
N ASP A 17 5.37 -12.95 -7.20
CA ASP A 17 5.41 -11.59 -7.72
C ASP A 17 6.19 -11.52 -9.03
N PRO A 18 5.53 -11.70 -10.18
CA PRO A 18 6.24 -11.65 -11.48
C PRO A 18 6.91 -10.32 -11.75
N GLN A 19 6.33 -9.19 -11.30
CA GLN A 19 6.94 -7.88 -11.47
C GLN A 19 8.23 -7.77 -10.67
N GLY A 20 8.20 -8.24 -9.43
CA GLY A 20 9.39 -8.24 -8.56
C GLY A 20 10.51 -9.07 -9.15
N VAL A 21 10.20 -10.24 -9.71
CA VAL A 21 11.18 -11.11 -10.36
C VAL A 21 11.81 -10.39 -11.56
N THR A 22 11.01 -9.71 -12.36
CA THR A 22 11.50 -8.95 -13.52
C THR A 22 12.44 -7.83 -13.10
N VAL A 23 12.05 -7.06 -12.07
CA VAL A 23 12.88 -5.97 -11.56
C VAL A 23 14.21 -6.51 -11.00
N LEU A 24 14.16 -7.61 -10.26
CA LEU A 24 15.36 -8.22 -9.71
C LEU A 24 16.34 -8.65 -10.82
N GLY A 25 15.81 -9.28 -11.88
CA GLY A 25 16.63 -9.66 -13.03
C GLY A 25 17.27 -8.47 -13.72
N ALA A 26 16.51 -7.38 -13.89
CA ALA A 26 17.02 -6.15 -14.48
C ALA A 26 18.12 -5.52 -13.64
N LEU A 27 17.97 -5.51 -12.32
CA LEU A 27 18.99 -4.99 -11.40
C LEU A 27 20.28 -5.80 -11.52
N LYS A 28 20.19 -7.11 -11.58
CA LYS A 28 21.38 -7.98 -11.75
C LYS A 28 22.05 -7.71 -13.11
N ASN A 29 21.28 -7.53 -14.16
CA ASN A 29 21.83 -7.19 -15.47
C ASN A 29 22.56 -5.85 -15.50
N LEU A 30 22.18 -4.93 -14.62
CA LEU A 30 22.85 -3.65 -14.48
C LEU A 30 24.08 -3.70 -13.57
N GLY A 31 24.39 -4.85 -13.01
CA GLY A 31 25.57 -5.04 -12.15
C GLY A 31 25.30 -4.96 -10.67
N PHE A 32 24.04 -4.83 -10.25
CA PHE A 32 23.70 -4.84 -8.82
C PHE A 32 23.57 -6.29 -8.34
N ASN A 33 24.56 -6.78 -7.59
CA ASN A 33 24.62 -8.17 -7.17
C ASN A 33 24.13 -8.40 -5.73
N THR A 34 23.90 -7.35 -4.98
CA THR A 34 23.47 -7.46 -3.58
C THR A 34 21.97 -7.71 -3.39
N PRO A 35 21.05 -7.21 -4.25
CA PRO A 35 19.64 -7.52 -4.07
C PRO A 35 19.35 -9.01 -4.20
N VAL A 36 18.57 -9.55 -3.26
CA VAL A 36 18.21 -10.97 -3.23
C VAL A 36 16.73 -11.19 -3.50
N ASP A 37 15.91 -10.14 -3.35
CA ASP A 37 14.47 -10.20 -3.57
C ASP A 37 13.94 -8.81 -3.86
N VAL A 38 12.90 -8.74 -4.69
CA VAL A 38 12.18 -7.50 -4.98
C VAL A 38 10.69 -7.79 -4.94
N ARG A 39 9.96 -6.99 -4.19
CA ARG A 39 8.50 -7.08 -4.11
C ARG A 39 7.92 -5.76 -4.59
N VAL A 40 6.93 -5.82 -5.48
CA VAL A 40 6.27 -4.64 -6.04
C VAL A 40 4.89 -4.48 -5.40
N GLY A 41 4.53 -3.26 -5.08
CA GLY A 41 3.24 -2.97 -4.48
C GLY A 41 2.67 -1.66 -4.97
N LYS A 42 1.55 -1.26 -4.39
CA LYS A 42 0.88 -0.01 -4.70
C LYS A 42 0.91 0.91 -3.49
N TYR A 43 0.96 2.20 -3.77
CA TYR A 43 0.82 3.24 -2.75
C TYR A 43 -0.29 4.19 -3.19
N LEU A 44 -1.25 4.43 -2.29
CA LEU A 44 -2.35 5.36 -2.56
C LEU A 44 -2.43 6.40 -1.46
N GLU A 45 -2.84 7.60 -1.85
CA GLU A 45 -3.17 8.66 -0.90
C GLU A 45 -4.64 8.99 -1.06
N VAL A 46 -5.39 8.88 0.02
CA VAL A 46 -6.81 9.21 0.04
C VAL A 46 -7.04 10.33 1.03
N SER A 47 -7.57 11.45 0.52
CA SER A 47 -7.98 12.57 1.36
C SER A 47 -9.45 12.40 1.71
N LEU A 48 -9.79 12.47 2.98
CA LEU A 48 -11.17 12.29 3.42
C LEU A 48 -11.49 13.16 4.62
N GLY A 49 -12.78 13.48 4.76
CA GLY A 49 -13.29 14.11 5.95
C GLY A 49 -13.92 13.09 6.88
N ALA A 50 -13.78 13.28 8.17
CA ALA A 50 -14.40 12.43 9.18
C ALA A 50 -14.55 13.19 10.48
N GLU A 51 -15.44 12.72 11.34
CA GLU A 51 -15.71 13.36 12.63
C GLU A 51 -14.57 13.14 13.62
N SER A 52 -13.85 12.03 13.48
CA SER A 52 -12.76 11.65 14.38
C SER A 52 -11.76 10.79 13.65
N GLU A 53 -10.58 10.62 14.25
CA GLU A 53 -9.55 9.74 13.73
C GLU A 53 -10.05 8.29 13.64
N GLU A 54 -10.79 7.83 14.66
CA GLU A 54 -11.37 6.50 14.67
C GLU A 54 -12.35 6.30 13.50
N ALA A 55 -13.20 7.29 13.25
CA ALA A 55 -14.14 7.24 12.13
C ALA A 55 -13.39 7.18 10.79
N ALA A 56 -12.31 7.95 10.66
CA ALA A 56 -11.46 7.93 9.47
C ALA A 56 -10.80 6.57 9.27
N GLU A 57 -10.24 6.00 10.35
CA GLU A 57 -9.63 4.66 10.28
C GLU A 57 -10.62 3.60 9.84
N ASN A 58 -11.83 3.63 10.37
CA ASN A 58 -12.86 2.66 9.99
C ASN A 58 -13.25 2.78 8.53
N GLN A 59 -13.37 4.01 8.02
CA GLN A 59 -13.67 4.24 6.61
C GLN A 59 -12.54 3.76 5.70
N VAL A 60 -11.30 4.06 6.03
CA VAL A 60 -10.14 3.66 5.21
C VAL A 60 -9.99 2.14 5.20
N ASP A 61 -10.18 1.51 6.36
CA ASP A 61 -10.14 0.04 6.45
C ASP A 61 -11.21 -0.60 5.55
N ASP A 62 -12.42 -0.07 5.57
CA ASP A 62 -13.50 -0.51 4.68
C ASP A 62 -13.16 -0.31 3.21
N MET A 63 -12.58 0.84 2.86
CA MET A 63 -12.17 1.11 1.48
C MET A 63 -11.15 0.07 1.00
N CYS A 64 -10.17 -0.25 1.83
CA CYS A 64 -9.16 -1.24 1.49
C CYS A 64 -9.79 -2.62 1.27
N LYS A 65 -10.66 -3.04 2.17
CA LYS A 65 -11.29 -4.36 2.09
C LYS A 65 -12.24 -4.50 0.91
N LYS A 66 -12.97 -3.43 0.58
CA LYS A 66 -14.03 -3.48 -0.44
C LYS A 66 -13.52 -3.21 -1.86
N LEU A 67 -12.45 -2.43 -2.00
CA LEU A 67 -12.02 -1.98 -3.32
C LEU A 67 -10.51 -1.95 -3.52
N LEU A 68 -9.77 -1.34 -2.58
CA LEU A 68 -8.39 -0.96 -2.85
C LEU A 68 -7.43 -2.13 -2.86
N ALA A 69 -7.68 -3.15 -2.04
CA ALA A 69 -6.85 -4.34 -1.96
C ALA A 69 -7.64 -5.58 -2.36
N ASN A 70 -6.99 -6.50 -3.06
CA ASN A 70 -7.54 -7.82 -3.33
C ASN A 70 -7.18 -8.73 -2.16
N MET A 71 -8.11 -8.94 -1.23
CA MET A 71 -7.84 -9.63 0.03
C MET A 71 -7.47 -11.11 -0.12
N VAL A 72 -7.64 -11.68 -1.31
CA VAL A 72 -7.22 -13.06 -1.59
C VAL A 72 -5.70 -13.14 -1.70
N ILE A 73 -5.08 -12.16 -2.38
CA ILE A 73 -3.66 -12.18 -2.72
C ILE A 73 -2.85 -11.01 -2.14
N GLU A 74 -3.53 -9.96 -1.68
CA GLU A 74 -2.88 -8.74 -1.19
C GLU A 74 -3.13 -8.53 0.30
N GLN A 75 -2.23 -7.77 0.91
CA GLN A 75 -2.37 -7.27 2.26
C GLN A 75 -2.17 -5.76 2.22
N TYR A 76 -2.61 -5.06 3.26
CA TYR A 76 -2.48 -3.62 3.30
C TYR A 76 -2.15 -3.13 4.71
N ARG A 77 -1.57 -1.95 4.77
CA ARG A 77 -1.47 -1.14 5.98
C ARG A 77 -1.66 0.32 5.58
N PHE A 78 -1.96 1.16 6.54
CA PHE A 78 -2.08 2.59 6.26
C PHE A 78 -1.70 3.42 7.47
N ASP A 79 -1.30 4.66 7.18
CA ASP A 79 -1.05 5.69 8.17
C ASP A 79 -2.05 6.82 7.95
N LEU A 80 -2.59 7.39 9.02
CA LEU A 80 -3.48 8.55 8.96
C LEU A 80 -2.77 9.77 9.48
N GLU A 81 -2.90 10.88 8.76
CA GLU A 81 -2.47 12.19 9.21
C GLU A 81 -3.68 13.10 9.25
N GLU A 82 -3.85 13.82 10.36
CA GLU A 82 -4.79 14.91 10.38
C GLU A 82 -4.16 16.08 9.62
N VAL A 83 -4.91 16.65 8.68
CA VAL A 83 -4.43 17.78 7.90
C VAL A 83 -5.22 19.02 8.27
N PRO A 84 -4.58 20.21 8.23
CA PRO A 84 -5.31 21.45 8.51
C PRO A 84 -6.48 21.60 7.56
N GLY A 85 -7.64 21.96 8.10
CA GLY A 85 -8.84 22.19 7.30
C GLY A 85 -8.63 23.30 6.28
N HIS A 86 -9.30 23.16 5.15
CA HIS A 86 -9.26 24.16 4.09
C HIS A 86 -10.39 25.16 4.23
#